data_90e1386c1cc7d132148612953bf4c846
#
_entry.id   90e1386c1cc7d132148612953bf4c846
#
_cell.length_a   1.000
_cell.length_b   1.000
_cell.length_c   1.000
_cell.angle_alpha   90.00
_cell.angle_beta   90.00
_cell.angle_gamma   90.00
#
_symmetry.space_group_name_H-M   'P 1'
#
loop_
_entity.id
_entity.type
_entity.pdbx_description
1 polymer ?
#
loop_
_entity_poly.entity_id
_entity_poly.type
_entity_poly.pdbx_seq_one_letter_code
_entity_poly.pdbx_strand_id
1 'polypeptide(L)'
;MKGFDKHIQEVLETNQEAAQEHAKIFAELPLATQLAIMRRRRKLSQRGLAKKLKVLQPHVARTESLQHDSRISSIVRAAKAIKCHVMLIPDEVIERFAI
;
A
#
# COMPACT_ATOMS: atom_id res chain seq x y z
N MET A 1 8.97 -9.75 -9.06
CA MET A 1 9.18 -8.84 -7.93
C MET A 1 8.61 -9.45 -6.65
N LYS A 2 9.48 -9.69 -5.69
CA LYS A 2 9.05 -10.31 -4.44
C LYS A 2 8.13 -9.37 -3.67
N GLY A 3 7.02 -9.89 -3.18
CA GLY A 3 6.08 -9.13 -2.38
C GLY A 3 4.94 -8.50 -3.15
N PHE A 4 4.95 -8.54 -4.45
CA PHE A 4 3.79 -8.18 -5.23
C PHE A 4 2.78 -9.33 -5.19
N ASP A 5 1.50 -8.99 -5.17
CA ASP A 5 0.47 -9.98 -5.34
C ASP A 5 0.62 -10.61 -6.73
N LYS A 6 0.66 -11.93 -6.79
CA LYS A 6 0.85 -12.66 -8.03
C LYS A 6 -0.23 -12.35 -9.06
N HIS A 7 -1.47 -12.18 -8.60
CA HIS A 7 -2.59 -11.86 -9.46
C HIS A 7 -2.40 -10.48 -10.11
N ILE A 8 -1.97 -9.50 -9.33
CA ILE A 8 -1.70 -8.15 -9.86
C ILE A 8 -0.56 -8.19 -10.86
N GLN A 9 0.48 -8.95 -10.56
CA GLN A 9 1.61 -9.09 -11.46
C GLN A 9 1.17 -9.71 -12.79
N GLU A 10 0.33 -10.73 -12.76
CA GLU A 10 -0.21 -11.34 -13.96
C GLU A 10 -1.05 -10.35 -14.79
N VAL A 11 -1.88 -9.55 -14.12
CA VAL A 11 -2.66 -8.51 -14.79
C VAL A 11 -1.75 -7.48 -15.45
N LEU A 12 -0.71 -7.05 -14.75
CA LEU A 12 0.26 -6.08 -15.28
C LEU A 12 0.99 -6.62 -16.52
N GLU A 13 1.27 -7.91 -16.54
CA GLU A 13 1.99 -8.55 -17.64
C GLU A 13 1.11 -8.88 -18.85
N THR A 14 -0.15 -9.22 -18.61
CA THR A 14 -1.02 -9.77 -19.65
C THR A 14 -2.05 -8.79 -20.20
N ASN A 15 -2.36 -7.71 -19.46
CA ASN A 15 -3.35 -6.73 -19.90
C ASN A 15 -2.96 -5.33 -19.45
N GLN A 16 -2.33 -4.61 -20.36
CA GLN A 16 -1.81 -3.26 -20.09
C GLN A 16 -2.91 -2.27 -19.71
N GLU A 17 -4.05 -2.31 -20.39
CA GLU A 17 -5.16 -1.42 -20.12
C GLU A 17 -5.74 -1.64 -18.72
N ALA A 18 -5.98 -2.90 -18.37
CA ALA A 18 -6.47 -3.26 -17.04
C ALA A 18 -5.45 -2.91 -15.96
N ALA A 19 -4.16 -3.06 -16.26
CA ALA A 19 -3.08 -2.72 -15.34
C ALA A 19 -3.01 -1.22 -15.08
N GLN A 20 -3.17 -0.40 -16.11
CA GLN A 20 -3.21 1.05 -15.97
C GLN A 20 -4.40 1.48 -15.12
N GLU A 21 -5.56 0.91 -15.38
CA GLU A 21 -6.76 1.20 -14.62
C GLU A 21 -6.60 0.80 -13.15
N HIS A 22 -5.99 -0.36 -12.90
CA HIS A 22 -5.74 -0.83 -11.55
C HIS A 22 -4.79 0.10 -10.78
N ALA A 23 -3.71 0.53 -11.42
CA ALA A 23 -2.75 1.46 -10.82
C ALA A 23 -3.39 2.80 -10.50
N LYS A 24 -4.24 3.29 -11.39
CA LYS A 24 -4.96 4.53 -11.23
C LYS A 24 -5.91 4.48 -10.04
N ILE A 25 -6.70 3.41 -9.95
CA ILE A 25 -7.64 3.20 -8.84
C ILE A 25 -6.87 3.15 -7.52
N PHE A 26 -5.79 2.38 -7.48
CA PHE A 26 -5.00 2.26 -6.26
C PHE A 26 -4.39 3.60 -5.84
N ALA A 27 -3.88 4.38 -6.79
CA ALA A 27 -3.28 5.67 -6.52
C ALA A 27 -4.28 6.69 -5.94
N GLU A 28 -5.56 6.54 -6.27
CA GLU A 28 -6.61 7.43 -5.79
C GLU A 28 -7.15 7.06 -4.41
N LEU A 29 -6.82 5.87 -3.91
CA LEU A 29 -7.25 5.45 -2.58
C LEU A 29 -6.57 6.29 -1.49
N PRO A 30 -7.28 6.52 -0.37
CA PRO A 30 -6.62 7.15 0.78
C PRO A 30 -5.36 6.38 1.17
N LEU A 31 -4.36 7.09 1.63
CA LEU A 31 -3.07 6.50 1.95
C LEU A 31 -3.17 5.43 3.04
N ALA A 32 -4.04 5.65 4.03
CA ALA A 32 -4.32 4.66 5.07
C ALA A 32 -4.85 3.35 4.48
N THR A 33 -5.71 3.45 3.48
CA THR A 33 -6.26 2.27 2.78
C THR A 33 -5.18 1.56 2.00
N GLN A 34 -4.32 2.31 1.30
CA GLN A 34 -3.19 1.72 0.58
C GLN A 34 -2.28 0.95 1.52
N LEU A 35 -2.01 1.52 2.69
CA LEU A 35 -1.17 0.88 3.70
C LEU A 35 -1.79 -0.46 4.16
N ALA A 36 -3.10 -0.46 4.44
CA ALA A 36 -3.80 -1.68 4.87
C ALA A 36 -3.76 -2.77 3.78
N ILE A 37 -3.96 -2.37 2.53
CA ILE A 37 -3.91 -3.30 1.40
C ILE A 37 -2.52 -3.91 1.28
N MET A 38 -1.48 -3.09 1.30
CA MET A 38 -0.11 -3.57 1.16
C MET A 38 0.31 -4.44 2.33
N ARG A 39 -0.13 -4.11 3.55
CA ARG A 39 0.12 -4.95 4.72
C ARG A 39 -0.46 -6.36 4.52
N ARG A 40 -1.71 -6.43 4.04
CA ARG A 40 -2.37 -7.72 3.79
C ARG A 40 -1.66 -8.52 2.71
N ARG A 41 -1.16 -7.87 1.68
CA ARG A 41 -0.39 -8.52 0.62
C ARG A 41 0.94 -9.09 1.13
N ARG A 42 1.49 -8.49 2.17
CA ARG A 42 2.65 -9.04 2.87
C ARG A 42 2.27 -10.16 3.85
N LYS A 43 0.98 -10.50 3.92
CA LYS A 43 0.43 -11.54 4.82
C LYS A 43 0.70 -11.22 6.28
N LEU A 44 0.66 -9.94 6.64
CA LEU A 44 0.80 -9.47 8.00
C LEU A 44 -0.55 -9.03 8.54
N SER A 45 -0.86 -9.46 9.78
CA SER A 45 -1.98 -8.91 10.52
C SER A 45 -1.62 -7.52 11.07
N GLN A 46 -2.62 -6.78 11.56
CA GLN A 46 -2.34 -5.53 12.28
C GLN A 46 -1.44 -5.77 13.49
N ARG A 47 -1.65 -6.89 14.19
CA ARG A 47 -0.78 -7.26 15.31
C ARG A 47 0.64 -7.56 14.86
N GLY A 48 0.78 -8.24 13.73
CA GLY A 48 2.09 -8.52 13.15
C GLY A 48 2.86 -7.25 12.80
N LEU A 49 2.18 -6.29 12.19
CA LEU A 49 2.79 -5.01 11.89
C LEU A 49 3.11 -4.23 13.16
N ALA A 50 2.21 -4.22 14.15
CA ALA A 50 2.43 -3.56 15.43
C ALA A 50 3.69 -4.10 16.11
N LYS A 51 3.87 -5.40 16.04
CA LYS A 51 5.06 -6.07 16.61
C LYS A 51 6.34 -5.59 15.93
N LYS A 52 6.33 -5.49 14.61
CA LYS A 52 7.48 -4.96 13.86
C LYS A 52 7.78 -3.52 14.21
N LEU A 53 6.76 -2.71 14.44
CA LEU A 53 6.90 -1.30 14.78
C LEU A 53 7.16 -1.07 16.26
N LYS A 54 7.05 -2.11 17.09
CA LYS A 54 7.17 -2.01 18.55
C LYS A 54 6.14 -1.05 19.15
N VAL A 55 4.91 -1.15 18.65
CA VAL A 55 3.76 -0.39 19.13
C VAL A 55 2.62 -1.34 19.45
N LEU A 56 1.57 -0.83 20.08
CA LEU A 56 0.38 -1.62 20.34
C LEU A 56 -0.49 -1.70 19.10
N GLN A 57 -1.22 -2.81 18.95
CA GLN A 57 -2.09 -3.05 17.80
C GLN A 57 -3.09 -1.90 17.55
N PRO A 58 -3.72 -1.28 18.58
CA PRO A 58 -4.61 -0.14 18.34
C PRO A 58 -3.95 1.04 17.62
N HIS A 59 -2.64 1.21 17.77
CA HIS A 59 -1.91 2.24 17.04
C HIS A 59 -1.94 1.97 15.53
N VAL A 60 -1.72 0.71 15.12
CA VAL A 60 -1.81 0.33 13.71
C VAL A 60 -3.23 0.48 13.20
N ALA A 61 -4.22 0.05 13.99
CA ALA A 61 -5.62 0.18 13.63
C ALA A 61 -6.00 1.63 13.36
N ARG A 62 -5.53 2.56 14.19
CA ARG A 62 -5.76 3.99 13.98
C ARG A 62 -5.05 4.51 12.73
N THR A 63 -3.83 4.09 12.49
CA THR A 63 -3.05 4.50 11.32
C THR A 63 -3.74 4.08 10.03
N GLU A 64 -4.43 2.94 10.03
CA GLU A 64 -5.16 2.41 8.88
C GLU A 64 -6.62 2.88 8.81
N SER A 65 -7.08 3.64 9.79
CA SER A 65 -8.48 4.07 9.87
C SER A 65 -8.72 5.33 9.04
N LEU A 66 -9.82 5.34 8.30
CA LEU A 66 -10.26 6.52 7.54
C LEU A 66 -10.84 7.60 8.44
N GLN A 67 -11.19 7.25 9.70
CA GLN A 67 -11.77 8.16 10.65
C GLN A 67 -10.73 8.88 11.51
N HIS A 68 -9.47 8.49 11.35
CA HIS A 68 -8.37 9.07 12.11
C HIS A 68 -7.38 9.71 11.15
N ASP A 69 -7.06 10.97 11.38
CA ASP A 69 -6.10 11.71 10.57
C ASP A 69 -4.69 11.44 11.08
N SER A 70 -4.11 10.35 10.61
CA SER A 70 -2.77 9.96 11.00
C SER A 70 -1.71 10.86 10.37
N ARG A 71 -0.64 11.10 11.12
CA ARG A 71 0.50 11.85 10.59
C ARG A 71 1.14 11.05 9.45
N ILE A 72 1.57 11.77 8.42
CA ILE A 72 2.28 11.16 7.30
C ILE A 72 3.51 10.39 7.77
N SER A 73 4.19 10.88 8.81
CA SER A 73 5.36 10.20 9.39
C SER A 73 5.02 8.82 9.94
N SER A 74 3.82 8.66 10.52
CA SER A 74 3.35 7.36 11.02
C SER A 74 3.12 6.39 9.86
N ILE A 75 2.52 6.88 8.79
CA ILE A 75 2.25 6.07 7.59
C ILE A 75 3.56 5.68 6.91
N VAL A 76 4.49 6.60 6.77
CA VAL A 76 5.81 6.32 6.18
C VAL A 76 6.56 5.26 6.99
N ARG A 77 6.50 5.37 8.31
CA ARG A 77 7.16 4.42 9.21
C ARG A 77 6.56 3.02 9.07
N ALA A 78 5.23 2.93 9.03
CA ALA A 78 4.53 1.66 8.84
C ALA A 78 4.83 1.06 7.46
N ALA A 79 4.82 1.88 6.42
CA ALA A 79 5.14 1.45 5.07
C ALA A 79 6.55 0.85 5.00
N LYS A 80 7.50 1.50 5.64
CA LYS A 80 8.90 1.03 5.69
C LYS A 80 8.99 -0.37 6.31
N ALA A 81 8.22 -0.62 7.37
CA ALA A 81 8.21 -1.92 8.06
C ALA A 81 7.71 -3.04 7.16
N ILE A 82 6.91 -2.75 6.15
CA ILE A 82 6.43 -3.71 5.16
C ILE A 82 7.14 -3.57 3.82
N LYS A 83 8.29 -2.92 3.80
CA LYS A 83 9.15 -2.75 2.63
C LYS A 83 8.45 -2.02 1.49
N CYS A 84 7.71 -0.98 1.83
CA CYS A 84 7.05 -0.10 0.89
C CYS A 84 7.56 1.32 1.05
N HIS A 85 7.46 2.09 -0.02
CA HIS A 85 7.79 3.51 -0.02
C HIS A 85 6.56 4.34 -0.29
N VAL A 86 6.47 5.47 0.41
CA VAL A 86 5.45 6.47 0.12
C VAL A 86 6.09 7.50 -0.78
N MET A 87 5.51 7.73 -1.94
CA MET A 87 6.06 8.68 -2.90
C MET A 87 4.94 9.34 -3.70
N LEU A 88 5.23 10.52 -4.19
CA LEU A 88 4.33 11.21 -5.10
C LEU A 88 4.67 10.80 -6.53
N ILE A 89 3.66 10.34 -7.24
CA ILE A 89 3.83 9.86 -8.62
C ILE A 89 3.01 10.75 -9.53
N PRO A 90 3.63 11.39 -10.53
CA PRO A 90 2.88 12.16 -11.51
C PRO A 90 1.85 11.30 -12.25
N ASP A 91 0.72 11.91 -12.59
CA ASP A 91 -0.35 11.17 -13.27
C ASP A 91 0.12 10.52 -14.57
N GLU A 92 0.94 11.21 -15.33
CA GLU A 92 1.46 10.69 -16.59
C GLU A 92 2.36 9.47 -16.40
N VAL A 93 2.99 9.33 -15.21
CA VAL A 93 3.79 8.16 -14.89
C VAL A 93 2.91 6.98 -14.52
N ILE A 94 1.81 7.25 -13.80
CA ILE A 94 0.86 6.20 -13.43
C ILE A 94 0.32 5.51 -14.67
N GLU A 95 0.03 6.26 -15.72
CA GLU A 95 -0.47 5.72 -16.98
C GLU A 95 0.52 4.76 -17.65
N ARG A 96 1.81 4.86 -17.32
CA ARG A 96 2.87 3.99 -17.85
C ARG A 96 3.26 2.87 -16.90
N PHE A 97 2.68 2.82 -15.72
CA PHE A 97 3.08 1.87 -14.67
C PHE A 97 2.84 0.42 -15.07
N ALA A 98 1.95 0.20 -16.01
CA ALA A 98 1.61 -1.14 -16.47
C ALA A 98 2.64 -1.73 -17.42
N ILE A 99 3.62 -0.97 -17.80
CA ILE A 99 4.66 -1.39 -18.71
C ILE A 99 5.92 -1.76 -17.92
#